data_3bc3cb3e46d42f58e053f49fab28cd6b
#
_entry.id   3bc3cb3e46d42f58e053f49fab28cd6b
#
_cell.length_a   1.000
_cell.length_b   1.000
_cell.length_c   1.000
_cell.angle_alpha   90.00
_cell.angle_beta   90.00
_cell.angle_gamma   90.00
#
_symmetry.space_group_name_H-M   'P 1'
#
loop_
_entity.id
_entity.type
_entity.pdbx_description
1 polymer ?
#
loop_
_entity_poly.entity_id
_entity_poly.type
_entity_poly.pdbx_seq_one_letter_code
_entity_poly.pdbx_strand_id
1 'polypeptide(L)'
;MATFNFEDALKQLQSGKPLTGLDGILTPLIKQLTEAALQAELDQHLAEQHQVHQPEQSNRKNGYTRKTMKTSSGSFELDTPRDRQGTFEPQLVKKHQTHLTDEIDRKILGLFAIGMSYQDISQHIKEMYAIDVSNASISAITDKVIPELRQWQSRPLDAIYPIVWLDAIHYKVRNKDTGLYRNQAVYTCADRLKQSRSTRHSDCLRRWTQRLP
;
A
#
# COMPACT_ATOMS: atom_id res chain seq x y z
N MET A 1 -3.80 -28.44 -11.97
CA MET A 1 -3.86 -27.49 -10.85
C MET A 1 -4.40 -28.24 -9.64
N ALA A 2 -3.72 -28.21 -8.50
CA ALA A 2 -4.24 -28.81 -7.27
C ALA A 2 -5.44 -27.97 -6.81
N THR A 3 -6.64 -28.52 -6.87
CA THR A 3 -7.85 -27.88 -6.34
C THR A 3 -7.80 -27.87 -4.81
N PHE A 4 -8.17 -26.75 -4.20
CA PHE A 4 -8.28 -26.67 -2.75
C PHE A 4 -9.29 -27.70 -2.25
N ASN A 5 -8.85 -28.59 -1.38
CA ASN A 5 -9.69 -29.61 -0.79
C ASN A 5 -10.04 -29.21 0.65
N PHE A 6 -11.33 -28.98 0.88
CA PHE A 6 -11.82 -28.56 2.19
C PHE A 6 -11.59 -29.62 3.27
N GLU A 7 -11.74 -30.91 2.94
CA GLU A 7 -11.54 -31.99 3.90
C GLU A 7 -10.08 -32.11 4.34
N ASP A 8 -9.16 -31.95 3.40
CA ASP A 8 -7.72 -31.94 3.71
C ASP A 8 -7.32 -30.71 4.52
N ALA A 9 -7.93 -29.55 4.21
CA ALA A 9 -7.73 -28.32 4.97
C ALA A 9 -8.23 -28.48 6.42
N LEU A 10 -9.36 -29.12 6.61
CA LEU A 10 -9.93 -29.41 7.94
C LEU A 10 -9.02 -30.33 8.76
N LYS A 11 -8.50 -31.40 8.14
CA LYS A 11 -7.52 -32.30 8.78
C LYS A 11 -6.24 -31.59 9.19
N GLN A 12 -5.73 -30.71 8.30
CA GLN A 12 -4.56 -29.90 8.61
C GLN A 12 -4.80 -28.92 9.75
N LEU A 13 -5.99 -28.33 9.84
CA LEU A 13 -6.38 -27.46 10.95
C LEU A 13 -6.45 -28.24 12.26
N GLN A 14 -7.04 -29.43 12.26
CA GLN A 14 -7.09 -30.30 13.43
C GLN A 14 -5.71 -30.78 13.89
N SER A 15 -4.75 -30.89 12.98
CA SER A 15 -3.34 -31.21 13.30
C SER A 15 -2.54 -30.02 13.84
N GLY A 16 -3.17 -28.82 13.99
CA GLY A 16 -2.52 -27.62 14.54
C GLY A 16 -1.79 -26.77 13.51
N LYS A 17 -1.98 -27.01 12.21
CA LYS A 17 -1.38 -26.16 11.16
C LYS A 17 -2.01 -24.76 11.19
N PRO A 18 -1.24 -23.66 11.07
CA PRO A 18 -1.76 -22.31 11.13
C PRO A 18 -2.68 -22.02 9.94
N LEU A 19 -3.72 -21.23 10.14
CA LEU A 19 -4.63 -20.77 9.09
C LEU A 19 -3.92 -19.80 8.13
N THR A 20 -3.06 -18.95 8.67
CA THR A 20 -2.37 -17.86 7.94
C THR A 20 -0.85 -17.99 8.09
N GLY A 21 -0.08 -17.30 7.27
CA GLY A 21 1.38 -17.33 7.24
C GLY A 21 1.90 -17.98 5.96
N LEU A 22 3.23 -18.18 5.87
CA LEU A 22 3.88 -18.74 4.67
C LEU A 22 3.35 -20.12 4.30
N ASP A 23 3.10 -20.97 5.30
CA ASP A 23 2.55 -22.32 5.13
C ASP A 23 1.07 -22.42 5.55
N GLY A 24 0.36 -21.28 5.55
CA GLY A 24 -1.03 -21.20 5.97
C GLY A 24 -1.98 -22.01 5.09
N ILE A 25 -2.97 -22.62 5.71
CA ILE A 25 -4.00 -23.43 5.04
C ILE A 25 -4.81 -22.60 4.02
N LEU A 26 -5.01 -21.30 4.31
CA LEU A 26 -5.79 -20.40 3.44
C LEU A 26 -5.00 -19.86 2.23
N THR A 27 -3.68 -19.89 2.27
CA THR A 27 -2.83 -19.36 1.20
C THR A 27 -3.12 -20.00 -0.17
N PRO A 28 -3.24 -21.34 -0.32
CA PRO A 28 -3.63 -21.98 -1.58
C PRO A 28 -5.03 -21.60 -2.05
N LEU A 29 -5.98 -21.42 -1.13
CA LEU A 29 -7.35 -21.01 -1.46
C LEU A 29 -7.38 -19.59 -2.02
N ILE A 30 -6.68 -18.65 -1.36
CA ILE A 30 -6.57 -17.25 -1.80
C ILE A 30 -5.94 -17.20 -3.20
N LYS A 31 -4.86 -17.97 -3.43
CA LYS A 31 -4.22 -18.08 -4.73
C LYS A 31 -5.23 -18.53 -5.81
N GLN A 32 -5.91 -19.65 -5.60
CA GLN A 32 -6.86 -20.20 -6.57
C GLN A 32 -8.01 -19.25 -6.87
N LEU A 33 -8.57 -18.63 -5.84
CA LEU A 33 -9.65 -17.65 -5.99
C LEU A 33 -9.20 -16.44 -6.81
N THR A 34 -7.99 -15.93 -6.52
CA THR A 34 -7.41 -14.79 -7.24
C THR A 34 -7.12 -15.13 -8.71
N GLU A 35 -6.55 -16.31 -8.99
CA GLU A 35 -6.27 -16.77 -10.35
C GLU A 35 -7.56 -16.98 -11.14
N ALA A 36 -8.59 -17.56 -10.53
CA ALA A 36 -9.91 -17.73 -11.15
C ALA A 36 -10.57 -16.39 -11.47
N ALA A 37 -10.49 -15.41 -10.56
CA ALA A 37 -11.03 -14.07 -10.79
C ALA A 37 -10.29 -13.35 -11.94
N LEU A 38 -8.95 -13.40 -11.97
CA LEU A 38 -8.15 -12.82 -13.06
C LEU A 38 -8.45 -13.48 -14.41
N GLN A 39 -8.71 -14.79 -14.41
CA GLN A 39 -9.09 -15.49 -15.63
C GLN A 39 -10.48 -15.04 -16.13
N ALA A 40 -11.43 -14.82 -15.22
CA ALA A 40 -12.75 -14.30 -15.57
C ALA A 40 -12.68 -12.86 -16.12
N GLU A 41 -11.85 -12.00 -15.52
CA GLU A 41 -11.59 -10.64 -16.04
C GLU A 41 -11.03 -10.67 -17.47
N LEU A 42 -10.05 -11.57 -17.74
CA LEU A 42 -9.51 -11.71 -19.09
C LEU A 42 -10.56 -12.23 -20.08
N ASP A 43 -11.37 -13.20 -19.69
CA ASP A 43 -12.41 -13.75 -20.55
C ASP A 43 -13.47 -12.70 -20.89
N GLN A 44 -13.86 -11.89 -19.93
CA GLN A 44 -14.74 -10.74 -20.16
C GLN A 44 -14.11 -9.72 -21.11
N HIS A 45 -12.86 -9.32 -20.88
CA HIS A 45 -12.13 -8.38 -21.74
C HIS A 45 -12.04 -8.87 -23.20
N LEU A 46 -11.74 -10.14 -23.41
CA LEU A 46 -11.69 -10.73 -24.75
C LEU A 46 -13.08 -10.78 -25.40
N ALA A 47 -14.12 -11.10 -24.64
CA ALA A 47 -15.49 -11.13 -25.14
C ALA A 47 -15.96 -9.73 -25.58
N GLU A 48 -15.64 -8.69 -24.84
CA GLU A 48 -15.95 -7.29 -25.19
C GLU A 48 -15.21 -6.86 -26.48
N GLN A 49 -13.94 -7.24 -26.63
CA GLN A 49 -13.17 -6.95 -27.84
C GLN A 49 -13.70 -7.69 -29.07
N HIS A 50 -14.16 -8.94 -28.93
CA HIS A 50 -14.75 -9.70 -30.01
C HIS A 50 -16.04 -9.09 -30.54
N GLN A 51 -16.79 -8.35 -29.72
CA GLN A 51 -18.02 -7.65 -30.17
C GLN A 51 -17.73 -6.41 -31.01
N VAL A 52 -16.55 -5.80 -30.84
CA VAL A 52 -16.17 -4.51 -31.44
C VAL A 52 -15.31 -4.69 -32.71
N HIS A 53 -14.56 -5.77 -32.83
CA HIS A 53 -13.57 -5.97 -33.90
C HIS A 53 -13.95 -7.12 -34.85
N GLN A 54 -13.52 -7.02 -36.12
CA GLN A 54 -13.70 -8.09 -37.12
C GLN A 54 -12.90 -9.36 -36.74
N PRO A 55 -13.36 -10.57 -37.14
CA PRO A 55 -12.78 -11.85 -36.72
C PRO A 55 -11.28 -12.04 -36.99
N GLU A 56 -10.75 -11.39 -38.03
CA GLU A 56 -9.34 -11.52 -38.44
C GLU A 56 -8.33 -10.82 -37.51
N GLN A 57 -8.78 -9.89 -36.66
CA GLN A 57 -7.94 -9.16 -35.69
C GLN A 57 -8.28 -9.50 -34.23
N SER A 58 -8.96 -10.63 -34.00
CA SER A 58 -9.42 -10.96 -32.66
C SER A 58 -8.26 -11.25 -31.73
N ASN A 59 -8.27 -10.54 -30.55
CA ASN A 59 -7.35 -10.77 -29.49
C ASN A 59 -7.59 -12.14 -28.83
N ARG A 60 -6.55 -12.76 -28.27
CA ARG A 60 -6.63 -14.09 -27.66
C ARG A 60 -5.72 -14.22 -26.45
N LYS A 61 -5.97 -15.22 -25.61
CA LYS A 61 -5.11 -15.57 -24.48
C LYS A 61 -3.66 -15.83 -24.94
N ASN A 62 -2.68 -15.36 -24.17
CA ASN A 62 -1.25 -15.47 -24.47
C ASN A 62 -0.43 -15.88 -23.24
N GLY A 63 -0.81 -16.97 -22.59
CA GLY A 63 -0.09 -17.49 -21.43
C GLY A 63 -0.22 -16.64 -20.19
N TYR A 64 0.74 -16.80 -19.27
CA TYR A 64 0.74 -16.20 -17.94
C TYR A 64 2.05 -15.51 -17.65
N THR A 65 1.99 -14.50 -16.78
CA THR A 65 3.17 -13.90 -16.15
C THR A 65 3.13 -14.23 -14.66
N ARG A 66 4.22 -14.76 -14.14
CA ARG A 66 4.34 -15.11 -12.73
C ARG A 66 4.86 -13.94 -11.91
N LYS A 67 4.23 -13.68 -10.76
CA LYS A 67 4.68 -12.70 -9.79
C LYS A 67 4.38 -13.16 -8.36
N THR A 68 5.22 -12.76 -7.41
CA THR A 68 4.99 -13.04 -6.00
C THR A 68 4.02 -12.03 -5.42
N MET A 69 2.91 -12.51 -4.86
CA MET A 69 1.93 -11.71 -4.14
C MET A 69 2.10 -11.89 -2.63
N LYS A 70 2.03 -10.78 -1.92
CA LYS A 70 2.11 -10.72 -0.45
C LYS A 70 0.74 -10.35 0.10
N THR A 71 0.29 -11.11 1.10
CA THR A 71 -0.98 -10.89 1.79
C THR A 71 -0.78 -10.98 3.29
N SER A 72 -1.74 -10.50 4.08
CA SER A 72 -1.76 -10.72 5.55
C SER A 72 -1.80 -12.21 5.93
N SER A 73 -2.20 -13.07 4.99
CA SER A 73 -2.28 -14.53 5.18
C SER A 73 -1.04 -15.28 4.67
N GLY A 74 -0.01 -14.60 4.18
CA GLY A 74 1.21 -15.19 3.63
C GLY A 74 1.55 -14.69 2.24
N SER A 75 2.60 -15.27 1.64
CA SER A 75 3.02 -14.96 0.28
C SER A 75 2.86 -16.18 -0.64
N PHE A 76 2.51 -15.94 -1.91
CA PHE A 76 2.38 -16.99 -2.92
C PHE A 76 2.73 -16.47 -4.31
N GLU A 77 3.09 -17.39 -5.17
CA GLU A 77 3.27 -17.08 -6.60
C GLU A 77 1.91 -17.08 -7.30
N LEU A 78 1.60 -15.95 -7.95
CA LEU A 78 0.38 -15.72 -8.71
C LEU A 78 0.68 -15.81 -10.21
N ASP A 79 -0.05 -16.63 -10.93
CA ASP A 79 -0.01 -16.69 -12.38
C ASP A 79 -1.05 -15.72 -12.97
N THR A 80 -0.60 -14.55 -13.41
CA THR A 80 -1.45 -13.50 -14.00
C THR A 80 -1.61 -13.76 -15.50
N PRO A 81 -2.83 -13.96 -16.02
CA PRO A 81 -3.07 -14.23 -17.43
C PRO A 81 -2.79 -12.99 -18.28
N ARG A 82 -2.45 -13.22 -19.56
CA ARG A 82 -2.18 -12.15 -20.54
C ARG A 82 -2.94 -12.41 -21.83
N ASP A 83 -3.22 -11.34 -22.54
CA ASP A 83 -3.69 -11.34 -23.91
C ASP A 83 -2.52 -11.19 -24.90
N ARG A 84 -2.75 -11.49 -26.18
CA ARG A 84 -1.73 -11.41 -27.23
C ARG A 84 -1.38 -9.96 -27.60
N GLN A 85 -2.34 -9.06 -27.54
CA GLN A 85 -2.15 -7.65 -27.91
C GLN A 85 -1.59 -6.81 -26.76
N GLY A 86 -1.56 -7.34 -25.51
CA GLY A 86 -1.07 -6.63 -24.33
C GLY A 86 -1.99 -5.50 -23.86
N THR A 87 -3.26 -5.55 -24.24
CA THR A 87 -4.28 -4.54 -23.91
C THR A 87 -5.02 -4.84 -22.61
N PHE A 88 -4.89 -6.06 -22.11
CA PHE A 88 -5.53 -6.47 -20.86
C PHE A 88 -4.83 -5.85 -19.65
N GLU A 89 -5.59 -5.06 -18.89
CA GLU A 89 -5.18 -4.50 -17.60
C GLU A 89 -6.10 -5.03 -16.50
N PRO A 90 -5.63 -6.01 -15.70
CA PRO A 90 -6.45 -6.57 -14.63
C PRO A 90 -6.76 -5.53 -13.56
N GLN A 91 -8.02 -5.50 -13.10
CA GLN A 91 -8.49 -4.59 -12.06
C GLN A 91 -8.18 -5.12 -10.66
N LEU A 92 -8.34 -6.44 -10.47
CA LEU A 92 -8.14 -7.07 -9.16
C LEU A 92 -6.69 -6.98 -8.69
N VAL A 93 -5.72 -7.20 -9.59
CA VAL A 93 -4.29 -7.17 -9.27
C VAL A 93 -3.55 -6.44 -10.39
N LYS A 94 -3.34 -5.15 -10.18
CA LYS A 94 -2.71 -4.26 -11.16
C LYS A 94 -1.28 -4.70 -11.52
N LYS A 95 -0.80 -4.27 -12.69
CA LYS A 95 0.58 -4.43 -13.13
C LYS A 95 1.53 -3.83 -12.07
N HIS A 96 2.59 -4.53 -11.70
CA HIS A 96 3.54 -4.15 -10.64
C HIS A 96 3.00 -4.15 -9.21
N GLN A 97 1.74 -4.49 -8.97
CA GLN A 97 1.22 -4.66 -7.62
C GLN A 97 1.78 -5.94 -7.01
N THR A 98 2.36 -5.83 -5.82
CA THR A 98 2.97 -6.95 -5.07
C THR A 98 2.17 -7.33 -3.82
N HIS A 99 1.19 -6.51 -3.44
CA HIS A 99 0.29 -6.75 -2.30
C HIS A 99 -1.13 -6.90 -2.81
N LEU A 100 -1.85 -7.90 -2.31
CA LEU A 100 -3.23 -8.16 -2.75
C LEU A 100 -4.22 -7.14 -2.17
N THR A 101 -3.93 -6.63 -0.98
CA THR A 101 -4.79 -5.67 -0.27
C THR A 101 -3.97 -4.47 0.21
N ASP A 102 -4.63 -3.30 0.31
CA ASP A 102 -4.03 -2.07 0.86
C ASP A 102 -3.86 -2.14 2.40
N GLU A 103 -4.15 -3.27 3.02
CA GLU A 103 -4.08 -3.44 4.47
C GLU A 103 -2.66 -3.27 5.00
N ILE A 104 -1.67 -3.88 4.31
CA ILE A 104 -0.25 -3.75 4.67
C ILE A 104 0.22 -2.30 4.49
N ASP A 105 -0.19 -1.66 3.39
CA ASP A 105 0.15 -0.25 3.13
C ASP A 105 -0.37 0.66 4.25
N ARG A 106 -1.63 0.45 4.69
CA ARG A 106 -2.22 1.22 5.80
C ARG A 106 -1.49 1.00 7.13
N LYS A 107 -1.05 -0.23 7.40
CA LYS A 107 -0.26 -0.53 8.61
C LYS A 107 1.10 0.14 8.57
N ILE A 108 1.80 0.08 7.43
CA ILE A 108 3.07 0.79 7.20
C ILE A 108 2.89 2.29 7.43
N LEU A 109 1.85 2.90 6.86
CA LEU A 109 1.55 4.32 7.07
C LEU A 109 1.25 4.64 8.53
N GLY A 110 0.52 3.78 9.25
CA GLY A 110 0.26 3.93 10.68
C GLY A 110 1.54 3.90 11.51
N LEU A 111 2.42 2.94 11.27
CA LEU A 111 3.71 2.81 11.96
C LEU A 111 4.63 4.00 11.64
N PHE A 112 4.66 4.46 10.40
CA PHE A 112 5.40 5.65 9.99
C PHE A 112 4.86 6.92 10.67
N ALA A 113 3.55 7.06 10.80
CA ALA A 113 2.91 8.21 11.45
C ALA A 113 3.22 8.32 12.95
N ILE A 114 3.50 7.19 13.62
CA ILE A 114 3.96 7.16 15.03
C ILE A 114 5.47 7.45 15.16
N GLY A 115 6.19 7.59 14.04
CA GLY A 115 7.61 7.97 14.02
C GLY A 115 8.59 6.80 13.96
N MET A 116 8.17 5.59 13.60
CA MET A 116 9.08 4.46 13.43
C MET A 116 9.99 4.67 12.22
N SER A 117 11.25 4.22 12.33
CA SER A 117 12.17 4.20 11.20
C SER A 117 11.78 3.16 10.16
N TYR A 118 12.26 3.28 8.92
CA TYR A 118 12.00 2.29 7.87
C TYR A 118 12.52 0.89 8.23
N GLN A 119 13.62 0.81 8.96
CA GLN A 119 14.16 -0.48 9.43
C GLN A 119 13.25 -1.12 10.46
N ASP A 120 12.79 -0.34 11.44
CA ASP A 120 11.89 -0.83 12.50
C ASP A 120 10.53 -1.26 11.89
N ILE A 121 10.01 -0.49 10.92
CA ILE A 121 8.79 -0.85 10.18
C ILE A 121 8.98 -2.16 9.43
N SER A 122 10.08 -2.31 8.70
CA SER A 122 10.38 -3.55 7.95
C SER A 122 10.46 -4.75 8.88
N GLN A 123 11.17 -4.62 10.00
CA GLN A 123 11.29 -5.67 11.00
C GLN A 123 9.95 -6.00 11.63
N HIS A 124 9.17 -5.00 12.03
CA HIS A 124 7.85 -5.19 12.65
C HIS A 124 6.88 -5.91 11.71
N ILE A 125 6.82 -5.50 10.44
CA ILE A 125 5.98 -6.16 9.43
C ILE A 125 6.45 -7.61 9.20
N LYS A 126 7.76 -7.87 9.19
CA LYS A 126 8.29 -9.22 9.07
C LYS A 126 7.91 -10.11 10.25
N GLU A 127 8.00 -9.61 11.48
CA GLU A 127 7.64 -10.34 12.70
C GLU A 127 6.14 -10.65 12.75
N MET A 128 5.28 -9.67 12.38
CA MET A 128 3.83 -9.82 12.48
C MET A 128 3.21 -10.63 11.34
N TYR A 129 3.75 -10.53 10.13
CA TYR A 129 3.13 -11.08 8.91
C TYR A 129 4.04 -12.02 8.13
N ALA A 130 5.28 -12.24 8.58
CA ALA A 130 6.31 -12.99 7.86
C ALA A 130 6.57 -12.46 6.42
N ILE A 131 6.40 -11.15 6.21
CA ILE A 131 6.55 -10.46 4.92
C ILE A 131 7.79 -9.58 4.97
N ASP A 132 8.71 -9.79 4.03
CA ASP A 132 9.85 -8.88 3.83
C ASP A 132 9.40 -7.67 2.99
N VAL A 133 9.50 -6.47 3.58
CA VAL A 133 9.22 -5.20 2.91
C VAL A 133 10.50 -4.39 2.84
N SER A 134 10.93 -4.02 1.63
CA SER A 134 12.13 -3.21 1.44
C SER A 134 11.93 -1.76 1.86
N ASN A 135 13.00 -1.07 2.27
CA ASN A 135 12.94 0.37 2.58
C ASN A 135 12.45 1.20 1.38
N ALA A 136 12.76 0.78 0.15
CA ALA A 136 12.27 1.43 -1.06
C ALA A 136 10.74 1.28 -1.21
N SER A 137 10.18 0.11 -0.87
CA SER A 137 8.73 -0.11 -0.87
C SER A 137 8.04 0.73 0.20
N ILE A 138 8.62 0.83 1.40
CA ILE A 138 8.09 1.67 2.49
C ILE A 138 8.10 3.13 2.06
N SER A 139 9.19 3.63 1.44
CA SER A 139 9.27 4.98 0.91
C SER A 139 8.19 5.25 -0.13
N ALA A 140 8.00 4.33 -1.09
CA ALA A 140 6.98 4.47 -2.11
C ALA A 140 5.55 4.49 -1.54
N ILE A 141 5.29 3.73 -0.47
CA ILE A 141 4.00 3.72 0.22
C ILE A 141 3.79 5.05 0.97
N THR A 142 4.81 5.53 1.69
CA THR A 142 4.73 6.81 2.42
C THR A 142 4.60 8.00 1.49
N ASP A 143 5.19 7.95 0.30
CA ASP A 143 5.08 9.00 -0.72
C ASP A 143 3.66 9.17 -1.26
N LYS A 144 2.82 8.12 -1.21
CA LYS A 144 1.40 8.20 -1.62
C LYS A 144 0.59 9.21 -0.79
N VAL A 145 1.00 9.50 0.45
CA VAL A 145 0.31 10.44 1.34
C VAL A 145 0.73 11.89 1.10
N ILE A 146 1.83 12.14 0.38
CA ILE A 146 2.36 13.50 0.14
C ILE A 146 1.32 14.45 -0.48
N PRO A 147 0.52 14.05 -1.51
CA PRO A 147 -0.50 14.92 -2.08
C PRO A 147 -1.57 15.34 -1.05
N GLU A 148 -2.05 14.41 -0.24
CA GLU A 148 -3.03 14.68 0.82
C GLU A 148 -2.44 15.59 1.90
N LEU A 149 -1.19 15.35 2.27
CA LEU A 149 -0.47 16.19 3.23
C LEU A 149 -0.32 17.62 2.70
N ARG A 150 0.01 17.81 1.43
CA ARG A 150 0.10 19.13 0.78
C ARG A 150 -1.25 19.83 0.77
N GLN A 151 -2.32 19.12 0.41
CA GLN A 151 -3.68 19.66 0.43
C GLN A 151 -4.07 20.08 1.86
N TRP A 152 -3.76 19.25 2.85
CA TRP A 152 -3.98 19.57 4.25
C TRP A 152 -3.19 20.80 4.71
N GLN A 153 -1.93 20.93 4.30
CA GLN A 153 -1.08 22.09 4.62
C GLN A 153 -1.57 23.38 3.95
N SER A 154 -2.15 23.31 2.74
CA SER A 154 -2.63 24.47 1.98
C SER A 154 -4.02 24.95 2.38
N ARG A 155 -4.70 24.26 3.29
CA ARG A 155 -6.03 24.68 3.74
C ARG A 155 -6.00 26.04 4.43
N PRO A 156 -7.07 26.88 4.27
CA PRO A 156 -7.15 28.15 4.95
C PRO A 156 -7.14 27.97 6.48
N LEU A 157 -6.52 28.92 7.14
CA LEU A 157 -6.50 28.98 8.62
C LEU A 157 -7.85 29.44 9.14
N ASP A 158 -8.17 29.01 10.38
CA ASP A 158 -9.32 29.56 11.09
C ASP A 158 -9.05 31.04 11.46
N ALA A 159 -10.12 31.80 11.65
CA ALA A 159 -10.00 33.24 11.92
C ALA A 159 -9.31 33.57 13.24
N ILE A 160 -9.34 32.68 14.24
CA ILE A 160 -8.82 32.92 15.59
C ILE A 160 -8.15 31.66 16.12
N TYR A 161 -6.89 31.81 16.55
CA TYR A 161 -6.14 30.81 17.29
C TYR A 161 -5.79 31.35 18.68
N PRO A 162 -6.45 30.91 19.76
CA PRO A 162 -6.26 31.47 21.09
C PRO A 162 -4.86 31.18 21.67
N ILE A 163 -4.28 30.04 21.28
CA ILE A 163 -2.94 29.65 21.74
C ILE A 163 -2.23 28.98 20.55
N VAL A 164 -1.00 29.46 20.26
CA VAL A 164 -0.14 28.94 19.20
C VAL A 164 1.22 28.63 19.79
N TRP A 165 1.71 27.41 19.61
CA TRP A 165 3.09 27.02 19.95
C TRP A 165 3.91 26.98 18.67
N LEU A 166 5.06 27.65 18.71
CA LEU A 166 6.03 27.63 17.61
C LEU A 166 7.27 26.86 18.08
N ASP A 167 7.72 25.94 17.30
CA ASP A 167 8.97 25.21 17.50
C ASP A 167 9.77 25.18 16.21
N ALA A 168 11.10 25.10 16.31
CA ALA A 168 11.99 25.09 15.15
C ALA A 168 12.95 23.90 15.20
N ILE A 169 12.86 23.03 14.24
CA ILE A 169 13.79 21.91 14.05
C ILE A 169 14.86 22.32 13.05
N HIS A 170 16.13 22.34 13.49
CA HIS A 170 17.26 22.67 12.64
C HIS A 170 17.88 21.40 12.06
N TYR A 171 18.17 21.41 10.76
CA TYR A 171 18.83 20.30 10.06
C TYR A 171 19.71 20.79 8.92
N LYS A 172 20.67 19.96 8.53
CA LYS A 172 21.58 20.27 7.44
C LYS A 172 21.03 19.71 6.12
N VAL A 173 20.88 20.56 5.13
CA VAL A 173 20.46 20.19 3.79
C VAL A 173 21.58 20.45 2.81
N ARG A 174 21.86 19.47 1.96
CA ARG A 174 22.78 19.66 0.85
C ARG A 174 22.06 20.41 -0.28
N ASN A 175 22.61 21.55 -0.67
CA ASN A 175 22.13 22.28 -1.83
C ASN A 175 22.48 21.47 -3.08
N LYS A 176 21.51 21.23 -3.96
CA LYS A 176 21.70 20.44 -5.18
C LYS A 176 22.60 21.14 -6.21
N ASP A 177 22.56 22.47 -6.23
CA ASP A 177 23.27 23.28 -7.23
C ASP A 177 24.73 23.53 -6.84
N THR A 178 24.99 23.80 -5.56
CA THR A 178 26.33 24.15 -5.06
C THR A 178 27.05 22.99 -4.37
N GLY A 179 26.35 21.90 -4.06
CA GLY A 179 26.86 20.76 -3.30
C GLY A 179 27.15 21.03 -1.82
N LEU A 180 27.01 22.27 -1.36
CA LEU A 180 27.33 22.71 0.00
C LEU A 180 26.18 22.43 0.97
N TYR A 181 26.54 22.10 2.22
CA TYR A 181 25.56 21.94 3.28
C TYR A 181 25.18 23.29 3.89
N ARG A 182 23.88 23.55 3.99
CA ARG A 182 23.32 24.72 4.69
C ARG A 182 22.44 24.28 5.81
N ASN A 183 22.49 25.00 6.93
CA ASN A 183 21.52 24.82 8.02
C ASN A 183 20.18 25.40 7.57
N GLN A 184 19.12 24.60 7.68
CA GLN A 184 17.75 25.05 7.47
C GLN A 184 16.93 24.80 8.73
N ALA A 185 15.98 25.68 8.99
CA ALA A 185 15.01 25.52 10.06
C ALA A 185 13.65 25.16 9.46
N VAL A 186 12.98 24.16 10.04
CA VAL A 186 11.57 23.90 9.81
C VAL A 186 10.81 24.34 11.03
N TYR A 187 9.94 25.31 10.85
CA TYR A 187 9.07 25.77 11.91
C TYR A 187 7.83 24.89 11.97
N THR A 188 7.55 24.36 13.13
CA THR A 188 6.31 23.66 13.43
C THR A 188 5.43 24.57 14.25
N CYS A 189 4.18 24.70 13.84
CA CYS A 189 3.18 25.47 14.56
C CYS A 189 2.10 24.49 15.06
N ALA A 190 1.85 24.50 16.34
CA ALA A 190 0.78 23.74 16.97
C ALA A 190 -0.22 24.68 17.61
N ASP A 191 -1.51 24.38 17.46
CA ASP A 191 -2.59 25.13 18.09
C ASP A 191 -3.47 24.20 18.94
N ARG A 192 -4.14 24.77 19.92
CA ARG A 192 -5.19 24.10 20.68
C ARG A 192 -6.52 24.76 20.36
N LEU A 193 -7.34 24.09 19.55
CA LEU A 193 -8.72 24.50 19.38
C LEU A 193 -9.49 24.26 20.68
N LYS A 194 -10.29 25.25 21.11
CA LYS A 194 -11.27 25.03 22.18
C LYS A 194 -12.24 23.94 21.70
N GLN A 195 -12.13 22.75 22.29
CA GLN A 195 -13.16 21.72 22.12
C GLN A 195 -14.48 22.23 22.70
N SER A 196 -15.49 22.39 21.86
CA SER A 196 -16.88 22.34 22.32
C SER A 196 -17.09 20.93 22.91
N ARG A 197 -17.75 20.87 24.07
CA ARG A 197 -18.04 19.66 24.84
C ARG A 197 -18.78 18.63 24.02
N SER A 198 -18.11 17.81 23.27
CA SER A 198 -18.59 16.51 22.73
C SER A 198 -17.62 16.03 21.67
N THR A 199 -16.71 15.25 22.05
CA THR A 199 -16.04 14.14 21.36
C THR A 199 -14.55 14.01 21.73
N ARG A 200 -14.21 12.79 22.04
CA ARG A 200 -12.93 12.26 22.51
C ARG A 200 -11.68 12.80 21.78
N HIS A 201 -10.65 13.01 22.60
CA HIS A 201 -9.24 13.20 22.25
C HIS A 201 -8.87 12.89 20.80
N SER A 202 -8.62 13.96 20.06
CA SER A 202 -7.66 13.96 18.97
C SER A 202 -6.93 15.30 19.03
N ASP A 203 -5.78 15.32 19.69
CA ASP A 203 -4.85 16.44 19.62
C ASP A 203 -4.38 16.55 18.16
N CYS A 204 -4.99 17.47 17.42
CA CYS A 204 -4.62 17.77 16.06
C CYS A 204 -3.40 18.70 16.07
N LEU A 205 -2.21 18.12 16.16
CA LEU A 205 -0.95 18.83 15.94
C LEU A 205 -0.92 19.31 14.48
N ARG A 206 -1.16 20.59 14.25
CA ARG A 206 -0.98 21.24 12.95
C ARG A 206 0.48 21.61 12.79
N ARG A 207 1.20 20.87 11.95
CA ARG A 207 2.60 21.13 11.64
C ARG A 207 2.68 21.99 10.38
N TRP A 208 3.09 23.24 10.53
CA TRP A 208 3.39 24.14 9.42
C TRP A 208 4.89 24.09 9.13
N THR A 209 5.24 23.81 7.89
CA THR A 209 6.62 23.92 7.42
C THR A 209 6.70 25.08 6.41
N GLN A 210 7.20 26.24 6.83
CA GLN A 210 7.60 27.29 5.89
C GLN A 210 9.11 27.23 5.66
N ARG A 211 9.52 27.15 4.39
CA ARG A 211 10.88 27.50 4.00
C ARG A 211 10.96 29.02 3.96
N LEU A 212 11.74 29.61 4.81
CA LEU A 212 12.19 30.99 4.58
C LEU A 212 13.36 30.99 3.58
N PRO A 213 13.45 32.01 2.73
CA PRO A 213 14.43 32.11 1.65
C PRO A 213 15.87 32.12 2.14
#